data_4b5f7b9557f786b13ab726b94f74f23b
#
_entry.id   4b5f7b9557f786b13ab726b94f74f23b
#
_cell.length_a   1.000
_cell.length_b   1.000
_cell.length_c   1.000
_cell.angle_alpha   90.00
_cell.angle_beta   90.00
_cell.angle_gamma   90.00
#
_symmetry.space_group_name_H-M   'P 1'
#
loop_
_entity.id
_entity.type
_entity.pdbx_description
1 polymer ?
#
loop_
_entity_poly.entity_id
_entity_poly.type
_entity_poly.pdbx_seq_one_letter_code
_entity_poly.pdbx_strand_id
1 'polypeptide(L)'
;LWILHPHGHPPPADADPAAVQAVLLDGVWSEATGMLPDLAGWGRVVGLPMRGESRYWLRAQQAGGRFSTIEALLFLLGVLGLDAARRELELQFELHVYASLRLRGRKELAARFLATSPLAAAWPEFLEALHTPRPLALPGLTPSDLPQASPPSP
;
A
#
# COMPACT_ATOMS: atom_id res chain seq x y z
N LEU A 1 22.70 4.40 -9.12
CA LEU A 1 21.73 4.43 -8.01
C LEU A 1 20.78 5.61 -8.19
N TRP A 2 19.47 5.41 -8.02
CA TRP A 2 18.45 6.44 -8.00
C TRP A 2 17.97 6.68 -6.57
N ILE A 3 17.93 7.94 -6.16
CA ILE A 3 17.36 8.36 -4.88
C ILE A 3 16.02 9.02 -5.21
N LEU A 4 14.92 8.39 -4.83
CA LEU A 4 13.59 8.90 -5.20
C LEU A 4 13.19 10.06 -4.30
N HIS A 5 12.96 11.22 -4.90
CA HIS A 5 12.50 12.40 -4.19
C HIS A 5 11.68 13.32 -5.13
N PRO A 6 10.61 13.96 -4.67
CA PRO A 6 9.72 14.77 -5.53
C PRO A 6 10.42 15.91 -6.26
N HIS A 7 11.48 16.47 -5.68
CA HIS A 7 12.28 17.54 -6.31
C HIS A 7 13.45 17.02 -7.14
N GLY A 8 13.48 15.70 -7.44
CA GLY A 8 14.49 15.13 -8.32
C GLY A 8 14.30 15.47 -9.80
N HIS A 9 15.31 15.17 -10.59
CA HIS A 9 15.22 15.27 -12.05
C HIS A 9 14.36 14.16 -12.63
N PRO A 10 13.72 14.35 -13.78
CA PRO A 10 13.02 13.28 -14.47
C PRO A 10 13.90 12.05 -14.68
N PRO A 11 13.31 10.83 -14.60
CA PRO A 11 14.06 9.61 -14.91
C PRO A 11 14.57 9.63 -16.36
N PRO A 12 15.74 9.04 -16.65
CA PRO A 12 16.19 8.85 -18.03
C PRO A 12 15.19 8.02 -18.82
N ALA A 13 14.92 8.41 -20.07
CA ALA A 13 13.98 7.71 -20.94
C ALA A 13 14.50 6.33 -21.42
N ASP A 14 15.81 6.16 -21.40
CA ASP A 14 16.55 4.98 -21.85
C ASP A 14 17.08 4.12 -20.68
N ALA A 15 16.49 4.27 -19.50
CA ALA A 15 16.92 3.53 -18.32
C ALA A 15 16.71 2.02 -18.50
N ASP A 16 17.79 1.25 -18.38
CA ASP A 16 17.70 -0.22 -18.32
C ASP A 16 17.20 -0.63 -16.92
N PRO A 17 16.02 -1.27 -16.80
CA PRO A 17 15.48 -1.70 -15.52
C PRO A 17 16.43 -2.60 -14.73
N ALA A 18 17.22 -3.44 -15.42
CA ALA A 18 18.16 -4.36 -14.79
C ALA A 18 19.37 -3.65 -14.15
N ALA A 19 19.68 -2.43 -14.61
CA ALA A 19 20.78 -1.61 -14.10
C ALA A 19 20.36 -0.63 -13.02
N VAL A 20 19.04 -0.46 -12.77
CA VAL A 20 18.54 0.51 -11.78
C VAL A 20 18.53 -0.09 -10.40
N GLN A 21 19.23 0.56 -9.47
CA GLN A 21 19.04 0.42 -8.05
C GLN A 21 18.33 1.66 -7.54
N ALA A 22 17.31 1.50 -6.68
CA ALA A 22 16.54 2.62 -6.17
C ALA A 22 16.53 2.65 -4.64
N VAL A 23 16.73 3.86 -4.08
CA VAL A 23 16.51 4.18 -2.67
C VAL A 23 15.18 4.91 -2.56
N LEU A 24 14.25 4.34 -1.81
CA LEU A 24 13.01 4.97 -1.42
C LEU A 24 13.16 5.51 0.00
N LEU A 25 12.97 6.82 0.15
CA LEU A 25 13.03 7.46 1.46
C LEU A 25 11.69 7.26 2.16
N ASP A 26 11.68 6.46 3.23
CA ASP A 26 10.48 6.22 4.03
C ASP A 26 10.43 7.16 5.22
N GLY A 27 9.35 7.94 5.30
CA GLY A 27 9.13 8.93 6.33
C GLY A 27 8.11 9.97 5.92
N VAL A 28 7.81 10.91 6.83
CA VAL A 28 7.05 12.09 6.43
C VAL A 28 7.91 13.01 5.57
N TRP A 29 7.28 13.86 4.77
CA TRP A 29 7.96 14.69 3.76
C TRP A 29 9.16 15.49 4.27
N SER A 30 9.07 16.05 5.48
CA SER A 30 10.17 16.76 6.12
C SER A 30 11.34 15.85 6.46
N GLU A 31 11.05 14.62 6.90
CA GLU A 31 12.07 13.61 7.21
C GLU A 31 12.77 13.14 5.94
N ALA A 32 12.01 12.79 4.91
CA ALA A 32 12.57 12.39 3.61
C ALA A 32 13.47 13.47 3.01
N THR A 33 13.07 14.74 3.10
CA THR A 33 13.90 15.87 2.65
C THR A 33 15.15 16.00 3.51
N GLY A 34 15.05 15.78 4.82
CA GLY A 34 16.17 15.82 5.76
C GLY A 34 17.22 14.71 5.52
N MET A 35 16.84 13.58 4.91
CA MET A 35 17.76 12.48 4.59
C MET A 35 18.61 12.75 3.33
N LEU A 36 18.20 13.67 2.44
CA LEU A 36 18.92 13.91 1.18
C LEU A 36 20.39 14.32 1.35
N PRO A 37 20.77 15.20 2.31
CA PRO A 37 22.17 15.55 2.51
C PRO A 37 23.06 14.34 2.83
N ASP A 38 22.53 13.36 3.59
CA ASP A 38 23.28 12.17 3.99
C ASP A 38 23.54 11.22 2.80
N LEU A 39 22.75 11.36 1.74
CA LEU A 39 22.87 10.59 0.51
C LEU A 39 23.61 11.35 -0.61
N ALA A 40 24.16 12.51 -0.31
CA ALA A 40 24.91 13.32 -1.28
C ALA A 40 26.09 12.52 -1.86
N GLY A 41 26.14 12.43 -3.20
CA GLY A 41 27.20 11.69 -3.90
C GLY A 41 26.93 10.16 -4.07
N TRP A 42 25.89 9.60 -3.46
CA TRP A 42 25.58 8.17 -3.61
C TRP A 42 24.93 7.84 -4.96
N GLY A 43 24.20 8.78 -5.52
CA GLY A 43 23.51 8.57 -6.78
C GLY A 43 22.77 9.81 -7.29
N ARG A 44 21.90 9.58 -8.28
CA ARG A 44 21.10 10.63 -8.87
C ARG A 44 19.77 10.78 -8.13
N VAL A 45 19.40 12.01 -7.76
CA VAL A 45 18.06 12.31 -7.23
C VAL A 45 17.06 12.35 -8.40
N VAL A 46 16.06 11.45 -8.35
CA VAL A 46 15.08 11.24 -9.41
C VAL A 46 13.68 11.55 -8.90
N GLY A 47 12.96 12.39 -9.64
CA GLY A 47 11.57 12.74 -9.41
C GLY A 47 10.65 11.93 -10.34
N LEU A 48 9.76 11.14 -9.74
CA LEU A 48 8.78 10.36 -10.50
C LEU A 48 7.59 11.25 -10.91
N PRO A 49 7.00 11.03 -12.10
CA PRO A 49 5.85 11.81 -12.58
C PRO A 49 4.55 11.37 -11.93
N MET A 50 4.49 11.37 -10.59
CA MET A 50 3.32 10.94 -9.82
C MET A 50 2.16 11.90 -10.02
N ARG A 51 1.00 11.37 -10.44
CA ARG A 51 -0.23 12.13 -10.71
C ARG A 51 -1.45 11.39 -10.16
N GLY A 52 -2.53 12.13 -9.91
CA GLY A 52 -3.78 11.59 -9.41
C GLY A 52 -3.93 11.72 -7.90
N GLU A 53 -4.81 10.92 -7.34
CA GLU A 53 -5.10 10.86 -5.91
C GLU A 53 -4.46 9.63 -5.29
N SER A 54 -3.97 9.78 -4.05
CA SER A 54 -3.42 8.66 -3.30
C SER A 54 -4.50 7.63 -2.96
N ARG A 55 -4.18 6.37 -3.15
CA ARG A 55 -4.99 5.21 -2.75
C ARG A 55 -4.69 4.75 -1.32
N TYR A 56 -3.75 5.38 -0.63
CA TYR A 56 -3.42 5.07 0.76
C TYR A 56 -4.42 5.70 1.74
N TRP A 57 -5.66 5.21 1.75
CA TRP A 57 -6.77 5.74 2.55
C TRP A 57 -6.67 5.46 4.07
N LEU A 58 -5.55 4.94 4.52
CA LEU A 58 -5.32 4.66 5.94
C LEU A 58 -4.87 5.89 6.75
N ARG A 59 -4.45 6.96 6.07
CA ARG A 59 -4.15 8.26 6.68
C ARG A 59 -5.36 9.19 6.52
N ALA A 60 -5.51 10.14 7.47
CA ALA A 60 -6.40 11.27 7.24
C ALA A 60 -5.92 11.98 5.95
N GLN A 61 -6.85 12.28 5.04
CA GLN A 61 -6.52 12.89 3.76
C GLN A 61 -5.70 14.15 3.97
N GLN A 62 -4.45 14.08 3.60
CA GLN A 62 -3.58 15.23 3.51
C GLN A 62 -3.73 15.84 2.11
N ALA A 63 -3.42 17.12 1.97
CA ALA A 63 -3.50 17.87 0.72
C ALA A 63 -3.03 17.06 -0.50
N GLY A 64 -3.72 17.18 -1.63
CA GLY A 64 -3.48 16.41 -2.85
C GLY A 64 -2.01 16.37 -3.29
N GLY A 65 -1.62 15.28 -3.94
CA GLY A 65 -0.26 15.09 -4.45
C GLY A 65 0.71 14.43 -3.46
N ARG A 66 0.25 13.99 -2.29
CA ARG A 66 1.08 13.24 -1.34
C ARG A 66 0.80 11.75 -1.46
N PHE A 67 1.77 11.04 -1.97
CA PHE A 67 1.74 9.59 -2.13
C PHE A 67 2.51 8.89 -1.02
N SER A 68 2.16 7.63 -0.76
CA SER A 68 2.92 6.76 0.14
C SER A 68 4.16 6.21 -0.54
N THR A 69 5.10 5.68 0.24
CA THR A 69 6.33 5.04 -0.25
C THR A 69 6.02 3.89 -1.21
N ILE A 70 4.98 3.10 -0.91
CA ILE A 70 4.56 2.00 -1.79
C ILE A 70 3.99 2.52 -3.13
N GLU A 71 3.26 3.64 -3.13
CA GLU A 71 2.79 4.26 -4.36
C GLU A 71 3.96 4.80 -5.19
N ALA A 72 4.98 5.38 -4.55
CA ALA A 72 6.20 5.78 -5.25
C ALA A 72 6.89 4.57 -5.92
N LEU A 73 6.90 3.40 -5.26
CA LEU A 73 7.40 2.17 -5.87
C LEU A 73 6.56 1.72 -7.06
N LEU A 74 5.23 1.81 -6.97
CA LEU A 74 4.34 1.49 -8.10
C LEU A 74 4.58 2.42 -9.31
N PHE A 75 4.80 3.71 -9.07
CA PHE A 75 5.17 4.65 -10.13
C PHE A 75 6.55 4.33 -10.73
N LEU A 76 7.53 3.98 -9.89
CA LEU A 76 8.85 3.56 -10.35
C LEU A 76 8.77 2.34 -11.27
N LEU A 77 8.05 1.29 -10.86
CA LEU A 77 7.86 0.09 -11.68
C LEU A 77 7.22 0.41 -13.03
N GLY A 78 6.24 1.32 -13.05
CA GLY A 78 5.64 1.80 -14.30
C GLY A 78 6.61 2.56 -15.19
N VAL A 79 7.45 3.43 -14.63
CA VAL A 79 8.49 4.17 -15.36
C VAL A 79 9.52 3.21 -15.98
N LEU A 80 9.82 2.12 -15.29
CA LEU A 80 10.76 1.10 -15.74
C LEU A 80 10.13 0.06 -16.68
N GLY A 81 8.83 0.17 -17.02
CA GLY A 81 8.13 -0.80 -17.87
C GLY A 81 7.92 -2.17 -17.23
N LEU A 82 8.05 -2.29 -15.92
CA LEU A 82 7.87 -3.52 -15.15
C LEU A 82 6.39 -3.76 -14.79
N ASP A 83 5.52 -3.76 -15.82
CA ASP A 83 4.06 -3.74 -15.64
C ASP A 83 3.50 -4.98 -14.95
N ALA A 84 4.10 -6.14 -15.10
CA ALA A 84 3.66 -7.37 -14.43
C ALA A 84 3.90 -7.25 -12.91
N ALA A 85 5.11 -6.85 -12.50
CA ALA A 85 5.45 -6.65 -11.10
C ALA A 85 4.63 -5.49 -10.48
N ARG A 86 4.42 -4.43 -11.24
CA ARG A 86 3.57 -3.31 -10.84
C ARG A 86 2.15 -3.76 -10.52
N ARG A 87 1.50 -4.53 -11.42
CA ARG A 87 0.12 -5.02 -11.22
C ARG A 87 0.01 -5.92 -10.00
N GLU A 88 0.96 -6.84 -9.83
CA GLU A 88 0.97 -7.72 -8.66
C GLU A 88 1.09 -6.92 -7.36
N LEU A 89 2.04 -5.99 -7.29
CA LEU A 89 2.23 -5.15 -6.12
C LEU A 89 1.02 -4.24 -5.86
N GLU A 90 0.38 -3.72 -6.91
CA GLU A 90 -0.84 -2.90 -6.81
C GLU A 90 -1.98 -3.68 -6.14
N LEU A 91 -2.21 -4.93 -6.54
CA LEU A 91 -3.22 -5.79 -5.91
C LEU A 91 -2.92 -6.06 -4.43
N GLN A 92 -1.67 -6.34 -4.09
CA GLN A 92 -1.23 -6.53 -2.70
C GLN A 92 -1.45 -5.26 -1.87
N PHE A 93 -1.09 -4.11 -2.42
CA PHE A 93 -1.29 -2.81 -1.77
C PHE A 93 -2.77 -2.48 -1.55
N GLU A 94 -3.59 -2.65 -2.58
CA GLU A 94 -5.04 -2.43 -2.51
C GLU A 94 -5.69 -3.36 -1.46
N LEU A 95 -5.29 -4.63 -1.44
CA LEU A 95 -5.75 -5.59 -0.43
C LEU A 95 -5.35 -5.16 0.99
N HIS A 96 -4.11 -4.71 1.18
CA HIS A 96 -3.63 -4.20 2.47
C HIS A 96 -4.48 -3.03 2.96
N VAL A 97 -4.75 -2.05 2.09
CA VAL A 97 -5.58 -0.89 2.45
C VAL A 97 -7.00 -1.32 2.79
N TYR A 98 -7.62 -2.15 1.94
CA TYR A 98 -8.96 -2.66 2.16
C TYR A 98 -9.10 -3.42 3.48
N ALA A 99 -8.23 -4.41 3.72
CA ALA A 99 -8.23 -5.21 4.94
C ALA A 99 -8.01 -4.35 6.18
N SER A 100 -7.08 -3.39 6.12
CA SER A 100 -6.80 -2.46 7.22
C SER A 100 -7.98 -1.55 7.54
N LEU A 101 -8.71 -1.06 6.53
CA LEU A 101 -9.95 -0.28 6.74
C LEU A 101 -11.01 -1.13 7.46
N ARG A 102 -11.17 -2.39 7.03
CA ARG A 102 -12.10 -3.36 7.66
C ARG A 102 -11.74 -3.63 9.12
N LEU A 103 -10.47 -3.93 9.39
CA LEU A 103 -9.97 -4.22 10.75
C LEU A 103 -10.12 -3.03 11.70
N ARG A 104 -10.01 -1.80 11.18
CA ARG A 104 -10.23 -0.56 11.95
C ARG A 104 -11.72 -0.21 12.12
N GLY A 105 -12.64 -1.09 11.73
CA GLY A 105 -14.08 -0.87 11.83
C GLY A 105 -14.66 0.13 10.81
N ARG A 106 -13.86 0.61 9.84
CA ARG A 106 -14.29 1.60 8.84
C ARG A 106 -14.98 0.92 7.64
N LYS A 107 -16.05 0.17 7.92
CA LYS A 107 -16.73 -0.70 6.94
C LYS A 107 -17.24 0.05 5.71
N GLU A 108 -17.87 1.21 5.90
CA GLU A 108 -18.39 2.04 4.79
C GLU A 108 -17.27 2.58 3.90
N LEU A 109 -16.17 3.04 4.52
CA LEU A 109 -15.01 3.52 3.78
C LEU A 109 -14.35 2.37 3.02
N ALA A 110 -14.26 1.18 3.62
CA ALA A 110 -13.76 -0.02 2.95
C ALA A 110 -14.63 -0.40 1.74
N ALA A 111 -15.95 -0.32 1.85
CA ALA A 111 -16.87 -0.60 0.74
C ALA A 111 -16.68 0.41 -0.41
N ARG A 112 -16.57 1.70 -0.09
CA ARG A 112 -16.27 2.75 -1.09
C ARG A 112 -14.91 2.54 -1.75
N PHE A 113 -13.90 2.16 -1.00
CA PHE A 113 -12.58 1.85 -1.52
C PHE A 113 -12.64 0.67 -2.49
N LEU A 114 -13.31 -0.42 -2.10
CA LEU A 114 -13.44 -1.62 -2.92
C LEU A 114 -14.18 -1.36 -4.24
N ALA A 115 -15.19 -0.48 -4.23
CA ALA A 115 -15.98 -0.13 -5.42
C ALA A 115 -15.14 0.49 -6.56
N THR A 116 -13.97 1.06 -6.23
CA THR A 116 -13.04 1.65 -7.20
C THR A 116 -11.72 0.90 -7.29
N SER A 117 -11.61 -0.26 -6.63
CA SER A 117 -10.40 -1.08 -6.55
C SER A 117 -10.41 -2.17 -7.64
N PRO A 118 -9.25 -2.51 -8.21
CA PRO A 118 -9.13 -3.64 -9.11
C PRO A 118 -9.33 -5.00 -8.42
N LEU A 119 -9.34 -5.06 -7.10
CA LEU A 119 -9.47 -6.30 -6.31
C LEU A 119 -10.73 -7.10 -6.64
N ALA A 120 -11.86 -6.41 -6.83
CA ALA A 120 -13.14 -7.09 -7.11
C ALA A 120 -13.10 -7.88 -8.41
N ALA A 121 -12.38 -7.39 -9.40
CA ALA A 121 -12.20 -8.09 -10.67
C ALA A 121 -11.07 -9.13 -10.62
N ALA A 122 -10.01 -8.85 -9.87
CA ALA A 122 -8.83 -9.72 -9.83
C ALA A 122 -9.02 -10.94 -8.90
N TRP A 123 -9.67 -10.75 -7.74
CA TRP A 123 -9.77 -11.78 -6.70
C TRP A 123 -11.19 -11.88 -6.10
N PRO A 124 -12.25 -12.14 -6.91
CA PRO A 124 -13.63 -12.17 -6.43
C PRO A 124 -13.87 -13.26 -5.37
N GLU A 125 -13.38 -14.47 -5.60
CA GLU A 125 -13.55 -15.60 -4.68
C GLU A 125 -12.84 -15.38 -3.35
N PHE A 126 -11.65 -14.76 -3.38
CA PHE A 126 -10.91 -14.42 -2.18
C PHE A 126 -11.65 -13.37 -1.33
N LEU A 127 -12.22 -12.36 -1.98
CA LEU A 127 -13.01 -11.33 -1.28
C LEU A 127 -14.27 -11.93 -0.67
N GLU A 128 -14.96 -12.84 -1.37
CA GLU A 128 -16.11 -13.57 -0.83
C GLU A 128 -15.72 -14.38 0.40
N ALA A 129 -14.59 -15.10 0.33
CA ALA A 129 -14.07 -15.86 1.47
C ALA A 129 -13.71 -14.97 2.68
N LEU A 130 -13.24 -13.74 2.45
CA LEU A 130 -12.98 -12.77 3.52
C LEU A 130 -14.27 -12.26 4.20
N HIS A 131 -15.39 -12.30 3.50
CA HIS A 131 -16.68 -11.85 4.03
C HIS A 131 -17.47 -12.97 4.71
N THR A 132 -17.13 -14.22 4.43
CA THR A 132 -17.78 -15.38 5.03
C THR A 132 -17.24 -15.59 6.45
N PRO A 133 -18.11 -15.57 7.49
CA PRO A 133 -17.67 -15.86 8.85
C PRO A 133 -17.06 -17.25 8.90
N ARG A 134 -15.76 -17.36 9.14
CA ARG A 134 -15.13 -18.65 9.44
C ARG A 134 -15.40 -18.96 10.91
N PRO A 135 -15.94 -20.15 11.24
CA PRO A 135 -15.89 -20.66 12.60
C PRO A 135 -14.42 -20.69 13.02
N LEU A 136 -14.08 -20.07 14.14
CA LEU A 136 -12.77 -20.20 14.77
C LEU A 136 -12.64 -21.67 15.26
N ALA A 137 -12.31 -22.59 14.35
CA ALA A 137 -11.84 -23.92 14.73
C ALA A 137 -10.40 -23.75 15.22
N LEU A 138 -10.23 -23.48 16.49
CA LEU A 138 -8.94 -23.64 17.14
C LEU A 138 -8.62 -25.14 17.18
N PRO A 139 -7.50 -25.61 16.61
CA PRO A 139 -7.17 -27.03 16.67
C PRO A 139 -7.14 -27.50 18.13
N GLY A 140 -7.98 -28.45 18.48
CA GLY A 140 -8.05 -29.04 19.81
C GLY A 140 -8.98 -28.37 20.83
N LEU A 141 -9.74 -27.31 20.46
CA LEU A 141 -10.79 -26.73 21.31
C LEU A 141 -12.16 -26.99 20.69
N THR A 142 -13.03 -27.63 21.44
CA THR A 142 -14.45 -27.75 21.05
C THR A 142 -15.21 -26.50 21.50
N PRO A 143 -16.39 -26.19 20.91
CA PRO A 143 -17.22 -25.07 21.34
C PRO A 143 -17.58 -25.10 22.83
N SER A 144 -17.50 -26.27 23.48
CA SER A 144 -17.77 -26.47 24.92
C SER A 144 -16.61 -26.03 25.81
N ASP A 145 -15.41 -25.82 25.24
CA ASP A 145 -14.21 -25.42 25.98
C ASP A 145 -14.07 -23.89 26.11
N LEU A 146 -14.95 -23.14 25.46
CA LEU A 146 -14.96 -21.69 25.56
C LEU A 146 -15.70 -21.24 26.82
N PRO A 147 -15.12 -20.31 27.63
CA PRO A 147 -15.82 -19.78 28.81
C PRO A 147 -17.11 -19.11 28.34
N GLN A 148 -18.23 -19.59 28.86
CA GLN A 148 -19.55 -18.97 28.64
C GLN A 148 -19.53 -17.59 29.29
N ALA A 149 -19.85 -16.56 28.49
CA ALA A 149 -20.01 -15.21 29.01
C ALA A 149 -21.10 -15.22 30.08
N SER A 150 -20.74 -14.89 31.31
CA SER A 150 -21.71 -14.71 32.38
C SER A 150 -22.69 -13.60 31.99
N PRO A 151 -24.00 -13.78 32.18
CA PRO A 151 -24.96 -12.72 31.93
C PRO A 151 -24.67 -11.52 32.86
N PRO A 152 -24.89 -10.28 32.39
CA PRO A 152 -24.75 -9.10 33.25
C PRO A 152 -25.67 -9.24 34.46
N SER A 153 -25.10 -9.00 35.64
CA SER A 153 -25.86 -8.96 36.88
C SER A 153 -26.87 -7.81 36.84
N PRO A 154 -28.06 -7.98 37.44
CA PRO A 154 -29.14 -6.99 37.41
C PRO A 154 -28.82 -5.69 38.14
#